data_9afbcddda60a6b9841029dcec9e5a6d8
#
_entry.id   9afbcddda60a6b9841029dcec9e5a6d8
#
_cell.length_a   1.000
_cell.length_b   1.000
_cell.length_c   1.000
_cell.angle_alpha   90.00
_cell.angle_beta   90.00
_cell.angle_gamma   90.00
#
_symmetry.space_group_name_H-M   'P 1'
#
loop_
_entity.id
_entity.type
_entity.pdbx_description
1 polymer ?
#
loop_
_entity_poly.entity_id
_entity_poly.type
_entity_poly.pdbx_seq_one_letter_code
_entity_poly.pdbx_strand_id
1 'polypeptide(L)'
;QEDIEDYFRLNEIILDKETSKDIFNKTLGWPYVVHLYMEAYKNKHTDADKTVLDKAYTFIENNVWLELSDDERQFLATMSVFSSFNLNQCMKQTFLEEKMCLKLLNSIPLINYDEHTRRYSFNPMFDGFILQVLDEMPVDEVTKITLRAADTNLDDGNYFEAMKLYSHSKEYRKIYQHNIDFIDIYPYVIKQNKDVFTDIANHYWDIEKEGHYEFSLIICFSLLMFNEKHMVETLLTDITSDICKDSVLSDNKKNSYMAEIQFIKAFTEYNDFGKMREGFNIILSISKSPVNIIAGGFPFNYECPSIMMLYHRQSGALDKELETLEQCAPDYYRITNGHGKGFEALMRADVLYNRGDLDGAEILCQKAIYMADSRNQYAIYIAAYYILANIALYRGFNDQYKENMHKIEAVARRDTRKSKSLEKLSDICHACMYSDIEQQDKIAAWIKDQKKIEDSVNFFSLSFVNIVFGKYLILN
;
A
#
# COMPACT_ATOMS: atom_id res chain seq x y z
N GLN A 1 -9.02 -13.24 -22.03
CA GLN A 1 -10.15 -13.70 -21.25
C GLN A 1 -11.32 -14.07 -22.16
N GLU A 2 -11.75 -13.23 -23.10
CA GLU A 2 -12.82 -13.51 -24.06
C GLU A 2 -12.55 -14.80 -24.86
N ASP A 3 -11.33 -15.02 -25.31
CA ASP A 3 -10.94 -16.25 -26.01
C ASP A 3 -11.12 -17.51 -25.16
N ILE A 4 -10.91 -17.42 -23.82
CA ILE A 4 -11.17 -18.52 -22.89
C ILE A 4 -12.67 -18.81 -22.80
N GLU A 5 -13.49 -17.76 -22.64
CA GLU A 5 -14.95 -17.90 -22.61
C GLU A 5 -15.48 -18.54 -23.90
N ASP A 6 -14.96 -18.12 -25.06
CA ASP A 6 -15.33 -18.67 -26.35
C ASP A 6 -14.88 -20.13 -26.51
N TYR A 7 -13.65 -20.46 -26.05
CA TYR A 7 -13.16 -21.82 -26.08
C TYR A 7 -14.00 -22.78 -25.23
N PHE A 8 -14.40 -22.36 -24.03
CA PHE A 8 -15.27 -23.15 -23.17
C PHE A 8 -16.67 -23.27 -23.76
N ARG A 9 -17.21 -22.23 -24.36
CA ARG A 9 -18.53 -22.25 -25.04
C ARG A 9 -18.56 -23.20 -26.23
N LEU A 10 -17.48 -23.29 -26.99
CA LEU A 10 -17.33 -24.28 -28.08
C LEU A 10 -17.37 -25.73 -27.57
N ASN A 11 -17.04 -25.95 -26.29
CA ASN A 11 -17.09 -27.24 -25.61
C ASN A 11 -18.36 -27.42 -24.74
N GLU A 12 -19.43 -26.63 -24.99
CA GLU A 12 -20.73 -26.68 -24.30
C GLU A 12 -20.66 -26.32 -22.80
N ILE A 13 -19.64 -25.54 -22.39
CA ILE A 13 -19.48 -25.07 -21.01
C ILE A 13 -19.63 -23.57 -21.00
N ILE A 14 -20.52 -23.04 -20.14
CA ILE A 14 -20.72 -21.62 -19.94
C ILE A 14 -19.99 -21.25 -18.64
N LEU A 15 -18.97 -20.40 -18.75
CA LEU A 15 -18.28 -19.80 -17.59
C LEU A 15 -18.92 -18.47 -17.23
N ASP A 16 -19.00 -18.18 -15.94
CA ASP A 16 -19.22 -16.81 -15.49
C ASP A 16 -17.92 -15.99 -15.65
N LYS A 17 -18.06 -14.66 -15.58
CA LYS A 17 -16.92 -13.74 -15.80
C LYS A 17 -15.84 -13.86 -14.73
N GLU A 18 -16.20 -14.23 -13.49
CA GLU A 18 -15.28 -14.37 -12.38
C GLU A 18 -14.41 -15.61 -12.58
N THR A 19 -15.02 -16.75 -12.87
CA THR A 19 -14.34 -18.00 -13.18
C THR A 19 -13.43 -17.88 -14.40
N SER A 20 -13.90 -17.24 -15.48
CA SER A 20 -13.10 -17.00 -16.68
C SER A 20 -11.86 -16.15 -16.37
N LYS A 21 -12.02 -15.12 -15.55
CA LYS A 21 -10.92 -14.26 -15.10
C LYS A 21 -9.94 -15.01 -14.19
N ASP A 22 -10.43 -15.85 -13.29
CA ASP A 22 -9.60 -16.68 -12.41
C ASP A 22 -8.74 -17.65 -13.23
N ILE A 23 -9.33 -18.37 -14.19
CA ILE A 23 -8.59 -19.25 -15.12
C ILE A 23 -7.55 -18.45 -15.91
N PHE A 24 -7.90 -17.26 -16.41
CA PHE A 24 -6.94 -16.41 -17.11
C PHE A 24 -5.77 -15.99 -16.21
N ASN A 25 -6.04 -15.55 -14.98
CA ASN A 25 -5.00 -15.15 -14.04
C ASN A 25 -4.04 -16.30 -13.68
N LYS A 26 -4.57 -17.52 -13.55
CA LYS A 26 -3.77 -18.72 -13.24
C LYS A 26 -2.94 -19.22 -14.42
N THR A 27 -3.40 -18.99 -15.65
CA THR A 27 -2.79 -19.58 -16.85
C THR A 27 -2.11 -18.57 -17.76
N LEU A 28 -2.43 -17.27 -17.64
CA LEU A 28 -2.15 -16.20 -18.61
C LEU A 28 -2.54 -16.60 -20.05
N GLY A 29 -3.58 -17.42 -20.19
CA GLY A 29 -4.05 -17.90 -21.48
C GLY A 29 -3.19 -19.00 -22.09
N TRP A 30 -2.33 -19.67 -21.33
CA TRP A 30 -1.54 -20.80 -21.85
C TRP A 30 -2.46 -21.93 -22.36
N PRO A 31 -2.50 -22.19 -23.70
CA PRO A 31 -3.55 -23.00 -24.31
C PRO A 31 -3.65 -24.43 -23.73
N TYR A 32 -2.52 -25.04 -23.42
CA TYR A 32 -2.50 -26.38 -22.83
C TYR A 32 -3.20 -26.43 -21.47
N VAL A 33 -2.89 -25.48 -20.60
CA VAL A 33 -3.47 -25.43 -19.24
C VAL A 33 -4.94 -24.99 -19.28
N VAL A 34 -5.30 -24.07 -20.19
CA VAL A 34 -6.71 -23.71 -20.45
C VAL A 34 -7.50 -24.94 -20.91
N HIS A 35 -6.91 -25.80 -21.75
CA HIS A 35 -7.52 -27.07 -22.16
C HIS A 35 -7.71 -28.04 -20.99
N LEU A 36 -6.72 -28.15 -20.09
CA LEU A 36 -6.85 -28.99 -18.88
C LEU A 36 -7.99 -28.50 -17.97
N TYR A 37 -8.15 -27.19 -17.81
CA TYR A 37 -9.29 -26.64 -17.08
C TYR A 37 -10.61 -27.00 -17.76
N MET A 38 -10.70 -26.85 -19.07
CA MET A 38 -11.91 -27.23 -19.83
C MET A 38 -12.26 -28.71 -19.63
N GLU A 39 -11.26 -29.62 -19.70
CA GLU A 39 -11.48 -31.05 -19.44
C GLU A 39 -11.93 -31.32 -17.99
N ALA A 40 -11.32 -30.65 -17.00
CA ALA A 40 -11.68 -30.80 -15.60
C ALA A 40 -13.14 -30.37 -15.34
N TYR A 41 -13.57 -29.26 -15.93
CA TYR A 41 -14.95 -28.77 -15.85
C TYR A 41 -15.93 -29.72 -16.56
N LYS A 42 -15.57 -30.21 -17.75
CA LYS A 42 -16.40 -31.18 -18.50
C LYS A 42 -16.63 -32.48 -17.74
N ASN A 43 -15.58 -32.96 -17.05
CA ASN A 43 -15.61 -34.19 -16.28
C ASN A 43 -16.12 -34.00 -14.84
N LYS A 44 -16.55 -32.79 -14.47
CA LYS A 44 -17.09 -32.42 -13.13
C LYS A 44 -16.18 -32.86 -11.98
N HIS A 45 -14.85 -32.65 -12.13
CA HIS A 45 -13.93 -32.90 -11.04
C HIS A 45 -14.23 -32.01 -9.85
N THR A 46 -14.26 -32.60 -8.65
CA THR A 46 -14.55 -31.89 -7.39
C THR A 46 -13.45 -30.91 -6.98
N ASP A 47 -12.21 -31.15 -7.47
CA ASP A 47 -11.07 -30.27 -7.29
C ASP A 47 -10.35 -30.10 -8.65
N ALA A 48 -10.89 -29.19 -9.46
CA ALA A 48 -10.37 -28.91 -10.78
C ALA A 48 -8.94 -28.35 -10.71
N ASP A 49 -8.66 -27.45 -9.77
CA ASP A 49 -7.36 -26.79 -9.62
C ASP A 49 -6.25 -27.81 -9.35
N LYS A 50 -6.44 -28.69 -8.38
CA LYS A 50 -5.43 -29.71 -8.06
C LYS A 50 -5.16 -30.64 -9.23
N THR A 51 -6.21 -31.13 -9.90
CA THR A 51 -6.06 -32.01 -11.07
C THR A 51 -5.32 -31.34 -12.21
N VAL A 52 -5.59 -30.04 -12.45
CA VAL A 52 -4.93 -29.27 -13.50
C VAL A 52 -3.47 -29.01 -13.13
N LEU A 53 -3.17 -28.63 -11.88
CA LEU A 53 -1.81 -28.40 -11.41
C LEU A 53 -0.92 -29.63 -11.57
N ASP A 54 -1.39 -30.82 -11.12
CA ASP A 54 -0.63 -32.07 -11.21
C ASP A 54 -0.27 -32.40 -12.68
N LYS A 55 -1.21 -32.26 -13.60
CA LYS A 55 -0.98 -32.50 -15.03
C LYS A 55 -0.08 -31.42 -15.66
N ALA A 56 -0.27 -30.16 -15.30
CA ALA A 56 0.54 -29.06 -15.81
C ALA A 56 2.00 -29.19 -15.37
N TYR A 57 2.24 -29.54 -14.12
CA TYR A 57 3.60 -29.73 -13.58
C TYR A 57 4.29 -30.94 -14.19
N THR A 58 3.58 -32.05 -14.37
CA THR A 58 4.12 -33.23 -15.12
C THR A 58 4.49 -32.84 -16.55
N PHE A 59 3.69 -32.03 -17.21
CA PHE A 59 4.00 -31.54 -18.56
C PHE A 59 5.22 -30.62 -18.55
N ILE A 60 5.29 -29.65 -17.63
CA ILE A 60 6.44 -28.74 -17.47
C ILE A 60 7.71 -29.54 -17.21
N GLU A 61 7.66 -30.52 -16.29
CA GLU A 61 8.80 -31.35 -15.96
C GLU A 61 9.35 -32.05 -17.21
N ASN A 62 8.48 -32.78 -17.92
CA ASN A 62 8.91 -33.66 -19.01
C ASN A 62 9.24 -32.92 -20.32
N ASN A 63 8.62 -31.76 -20.59
CA ASN A 63 8.75 -31.07 -21.88
C ASN A 63 9.50 -29.75 -21.81
N VAL A 64 9.79 -29.25 -20.60
CA VAL A 64 10.52 -27.99 -20.40
C VAL A 64 11.70 -28.23 -19.49
N TRP A 65 11.48 -28.63 -18.24
CA TRP A 65 12.51 -28.68 -17.21
C TRP A 65 13.64 -29.66 -17.53
N LEU A 66 13.31 -30.89 -18.01
CA LEU A 66 14.29 -31.89 -18.36
C LEU A 66 15.11 -31.56 -19.62
N GLU A 67 14.58 -30.69 -20.50
CA GLU A 67 15.28 -30.21 -21.69
C GLU A 67 16.24 -29.03 -21.40
N LEU A 68 16.10 -28.38 -20.24
CA LEU A 68 16.97 -27.25 -19.84
C LEU A 68 18.35 -27.78 -19.40
N SER A 69 19.38 -27.00 -19.72
CA SER A 69 20.72 -27.19 -19.16
C SER A 69 20.76 -26.89 -17.67
N ASP A 70 21.80 -27.40 -16.98
CA ASP A 70 21.97 -27.13 -15.55
C ASP A 70 22.12 -25.58 -15.28
N ASP A 71 22.77 -24.86 -16.16
CA ASP A 71 22.89 -23.38 -16.06
C ASP A 71 21.53 -22.69 -16.16
N GLU A 72 20.64 -23.16 -17.05
CA GLU A 72 19.30 -22.61 -17.21
C GLU A 72 18.42 -22.94 -15.99
N ARG A 73 18.50 -24.17 -15.46
CA ARG A 73 17.79 -24.55 -14.24
C ARG A 73 18.25 -23.73 -13.04
N GLN A 74 19.58 -23.57 -12.87
CA GLN A 74 20.15 -22.75 -11.79
C GLN A 74 19.73 -21.27 -11.93
N PHE A 75 19.70 -20.73 -13.16
CA PHE A 75 19.21 -19.40 -13.45
C PHE A 75 17.75 -19.22 -13.00
N LEU A 76 16.88 -20.16 -13.38
CA LEU A 76 15.46 -20.11 -13.02
C LEU A 76 15.26 -20.21 -11.52
N ALA A 77 15.91 -21.14 -10.83
CA ALA A 77 15.85 -21.26 -9.37
C ALA A 77 16.33 -19.97 -8.68
N THR A 78 17.37 -19.33 -9.22
CA THR A 78 17.92 -18.09 -8.68
C THR A 78 16.97 -16.90 -8.87
N MET A 79 16.20 -16.88 -9.96
CA MET A 79 15.29 -15.76 -10.29
C MET A 79 13.87 -15.95 -9.78
N SER A 80 13.44 -17.14 -9.40
CA SER A 80 12.07 -17.44 -8.96
C SER A 80 11.65 -16.77 -7.64
N VAL A 81 12.60 -16.27 -6.86
CA VAL A 81 12.33 -15.51 -5.64
C VAL A 81 11.77 -14.11 -5.92
N PHE A 82 11.77 -13.66 -7.18
CA PHE A 82 11.16 -12.40 -7.60
C PHE A 82 9.81 -12.66 -8.28
N SER A 83 8.76 -12.00 -7.84
CA SER A 83 7.47 -12.02 -8.55
C SER A 83 7.57 -11.37 -9.94
N SER A 84 8.43 -10.37 -10.08
CA SER A 84 8.88 -9.78 -11.34
C SER A 84 10.21 -9.06 -11.15
N PHE A 85 11.03 -8.98 -12.19
CA PHE A 85 12.37 -8.40 -12.10
C PHE A 85 12.75 -7.67 -13.39
N ASN A 86 13.68 -6.75 -13.31
CA ASN A 86 14.31 -6.10 -14.46
C ASN A 86 15.69 -6.70 -14.74
N LEU A 87 16.29 -6.31 -15.85
CA LEU A 87 17.61 -6.81 -16.26
C LEU A 87 18.71 -6.51 -15.23
N ASN A 88 18.68 -5.34 -14.60
CA ASN A 88 19.66 -4.99 -13.56
C ASN A 88 19.53 -5.91 -12.32
N GLN A 89 18.32 -6.22 -11.88
CA GLN A 89 18.07 -7.20 -10.81
C GLN A 89 18.56 -8.60 -11.21
N CYS A 90 18.32 -9.00 -12.46
CA CYS A 90 18.83 -10.26 -12.99
C CYS A 90 20.36 -10.35 -12.89
N MET A 91 21.07 -9.33 -13.37
CA MET A 91 22.53 -9.25 -13.30
C MET A 91 23.08 -9.29 -11.87
N LYS A 92 22.48 -8.50 -10.96
CA LYS A 92 22.86 -8.48 -9.54
C LYS A 92 22.63 -9.83 -8.85
N GLN A 93 21.50 -10.49 -9.14
CA GLN A 93 21.11 -11.74 -8.52
C GLN A 93 21.93 -12.93 -8.99
N THR A 94 22.25 -12.99 -10.30
CA THR A 94 22.97 -14.11 -10.92
C THR A 94 24.47 -13.91 -11.03
N PHE A 95 24.96 -12.67 -10.90
CA PHE A 95 26.35 -12.28 -11.20
C PHE A 95 26.76 -12.51 -12.67
N LEU A 96 25.79 -12.64 -13.56
CA LEU A 96 26.05 -12.79 -15.01
C LEU A 96 26.12 -11.42 -15.68
N GLU A 97 26.88 -11.36 -16.79
CA GLU A 97 26.90 -10.20 -17.65
C GLU A 97 25.57 -10.04 -18.40
N GLU A 98 25.25 -8.79 -18.79
CA GLU A 98 24.02 -8.41 -19.49
C GLU A 98 23.70 -9.35 -20.67
N LYS A 99 24.69 -9.58 -21.52
CA LYS A 99 24.53 -10.42 -22.72
C LYS A 99 24.11 -11.86 -22.37
N MET A 100 24.62 -12.42 -21.27
CA MET A 100 24.28 -13.77 -20.84
C MET A 100 22.88 -13.80 -20.20
N CYS A 101 22.53 -12.79 -19.39
CA CYS A 101 21.18 -12.64 -18.86
C CYS A 101 20.15 -12.59 -20.00
N LEU A 102 20.37 -11.72 -21.00
CA LEU A 102 19.47 -11.59 -22.14
C LEU A 102 19.37 -12.90 -22.96
N LYS A 103 20.49 -13.64 -23.11
CA LYS A 103 20.46 -14.93 -23.79
C LYS A 103 19.56 -15.91 -23.04
N LEU A 104 19.70 -16.05 -21.72
CA LEU A 104 18.89 -16.95 -20.91
C LEU A 104 17.42 -16.53 -20.90
N LEU A 105 17.13 -15.24 -20.72
CA LEU A 105 15.76 -14.70 -20.72
C LEU A 105 15.02 -14.91 -22.05
N ASN A 106 15.74 -14.96 -23.17
CA ASN A 106 15.17 -15.20 -24.50
C ASN A 106 15.11 -16.68 -24.91
N SER A 107 15.96 -17.54 -24.31
CA SER A 107 16.00 -18.97 -24.65
C SER A 107 15.01 -19.79 -23.82
N ILE A 108 14.70 -19.39 -22.60
CA ILE A 108 13.85 -20.12 -21.69
C ILE A 108 12.38 -19.83 -21.99
N PRO A 109 11.57 -20.85 -22.29
CA PRO A 109 10.14 -20.64 -22.51
C PRO A 109 9.43 -20.27 -21.20
N LEU A 110 8.24 -19.68 -21.33
CA LEU A 110 7.37 -19.29 -20.19
C LEU A 110 7.90 -18.13 -19.32
N ILE A 111 8.92 -17.41 -19.80
CA ILE A 111 9.31 -16.09 -19.28
C ILE A 111 8.59 -15.03 -20.12
N ASN A 112 7.84 -14.17 -19.46
CA ASN A 112 7.11 -13.08 -20.09
C ASN A 112 7.87 -11.76 -19.89
N TYR A 113 7.86 -10.89 -20.91
CA TYR A 113 8.37 -9.54 -20.82
C TYR A 113 7.24 -8.54 -21.04
N ASP A 114 7.06 -7.65 -20.08
CA ASP A 114 6.13 -6.54 -20.18
C ASP A 114 6.86 -5.28 -20.65
N GLU A 115 6.54 -4.82 -21.87
CA GLU A 115 7.15 -3.63 -22.49
C GLU A 115 6.82 -2.33 -21.75
N HIS A 116 5.66 -2.23 -21.10
CA HIS A 116 5.23 -1.03 -20.37
C HIS A 116 6.02 -0.85 -19.08
N THR A 117 6.17 -1.93 -18.32
CA THR A 117 6.91 -1.90 -17.05
C THR A 117 8.39 -2.21 -17.21
N ARG A 118 8.80 -2.74 -18.38
CA ARG A 118 10.16 -3.23 -18.68
C ARG A 118 10.62 -4.28 -17.68
N ARG A 119 9.71 -5.17 -17.31
CA ARG A 119 9.97 -6.24 -16.34
C ARG A 119 9.71 -7.62 -16.93
N TYR A 120 10.47 -8.58 -16.44
CA TYR A 120 10.28 -10.00 -16.71
C TYR A 120 9.48 -10.63 -15.57
N SER A 121 8.69 -11.65 -15.89
CA SER A 121 7.99 -12.48 -14.91
C SER A 121 7.83 -13.89 -15.46
N PHE A 122 7.66 -14.87 -14.60
CA PHE A 122 7.35 -16.23 -15.01
C PHE A 122 5.85 -16.38 -15.29
N ASN A 123 5.50 -17.32 -16.18
CA ASN A 123 4.11 -17.77 -16.26
C ASN A 123 3.70 -18.36 -14.90
N PRO A 124 2.51 -18.06 -14.34
CA PRO A 124 2.13 -18.51 -13.00
C PRO A 124 2.24 -20.01 -12.77
N MET A 125 1.92 -20.83 -13.78
CA MET A 125 2.06 -22.29 -13.66
C MET A 125 3.52 -22.73 -13.61
N PHE A 126 4.40 -22.06 -14.35
CA PHE A 126 5.83 -22.31 -14.33
C PHE A 126 6.47 -21.82 -13.04
N ASP A 127 6.04 -20.67 -12.56
CA ASP A 127 6.47 -20.10 -11.27
C ASP A 127 6.15 -21.08 -10.13
N GLY A 128 4.90 -21.57 -10.05
CA GLY A 128 4.50 -22.56 -9.07
C GLY A 128 5.29 -23.87 -9.15
N PHE A 129 5.65 -24.33 -10.35
CA PHE A 129 6.52 -25.50 -10.53
C PHE A 129 7.94 -25.24 -10.01
N ILE A 130 8.55 -24.09 -10.34
CA ILE A 130 9.91 -23.77 -9.89
C ILE A 130 9.95 -23.61 -8.36
N LEU A 131 8.91 -23.08 -7.73
CA LEU A 131 8.82 -23.02 -6.27
C LEU A 131 8.87 -24.41 -5.63
N GLN A 132 8.22 -25.43 -6.22
CA GLN A 132 8.38 -26.82 -5.74
C GLN A 132 9.82 -27.32 -5.90
N VAL A 133 10.50 -26.98 -7.00
CA VAL A 133 11.92 -27.32 -7.17
C VAL A 133 12.78 -26.66 -6.08
N LEU A 134 12.50 -25.41 -5.73
CA LEU A 134 13.19 -24.73 -4.62
C LEU A 134 12.98 -25.43 -3.27
N ASP A 135 11.78 -25.95 -3.00
CA ASP A 135 11.48 -26.67 -1.76
C ASP A 135 12.28 -27.97 -1.62
N GLU A 136 12.74 -28.54 -2.75
CA GLU A 136 13.60 -29.73 -2.79
C GLU A 136 15.10 -29.41 -2.71
N MET A 137 15.49 -28.13 -2.86
CA MET A 137 16.89 -27.71 -2.80
C MET A 137 17.39 -27.63 -1.35
N PRO A 138 18.72 -27.70 -1.14
CA PRO A 138 19.31 -27.50 0.20
C PRO A 138 18.91 -26.15 0.80
N VAL A 139 18.41 -26.17 2.03
CA VAL A 139 17.92 -24.98 2.74
C VAL A 139 18.94 -23.82 2.73
N ASP A 140 20.22 -24.15 2.93
CA ASP A 140 21.29 -23.14 2.92
C ASP A 140 21.46 -22.44 1.56
N GLU A 141 21.20 -23.15 0.46
CA GLU A 141 21.28 -22.60 -0.89
C GLU A 141 20.09 -21.69 -1.16
N VAL A 142 18.88 -22.14 -0.86
CA VAL A 142 17.66 -21.34 -0.97
C VAL A 142 17.76 -20.08 -0.12
N THR A 143 18.25 -20.19 1.12
CA THR A 143 18.47 -19.04 2.01
C THR A 143 19.42 -18.04 1.38
N LYS A 144 20.55 -18.47 0.79
CA LYS A 144 21.50 -17.57 0.12
C LYS A 144 20.87 -16.84 -1.08
N ILE A 145 20.08 -17.56 -1.90
CA ILE A 145 19.35 -16.98 -3.04
C ILE A 145 18.37 -15.93 -2.55
N THR A 146 17.58 -16.26 -1.53
CA THR A 146 16.55 -15.39 -0.96
C THR A 146 17.15 -14.13 -0.34
N LEU A 147 18.23 -14.26 0.43
CA LEU A 147 18.91 -13.12 1.06
C LEU A 147 19.53 -12.17 0.03
N ARG A 148 20.12 -12.70 -1.05
CA ARG A 148 20.64 -11.86 -2.13
C ARG A 148 19.53 -11.11 -2.83
N ALA A 149 18.37 -11.74 -3.05
CA ALA A 149 17.21 -11.09 -3.62
C ALA A 149 16.66 -9.99 -2.68
N ALA A 150 16.69 -10.23 -1.37
CA ALA A 150 16.33 -9.21 -0.38
C ALA A 150 17.27 -8.01 -0.43
N ASP A 151 18.60 -8.24 -0.42
CA ASP A 151 19.60 -7.20 -0.55
C ASP A 151 19.42 -6.41 -1.88
N THR A 152 19.16 -7.10 -3.00
CA THR A 152 18.91 -6.48 -4.31
C THR A 152 17.65 -5.59 -4.31
N ASN A 153 16.55 -6.07 -3.70
CA ASN A 153 15.33 -5.28 -3.57
C ASN A 153 15.53 -4.04 -2.68
N LEU A 154 16.29 -4.19 -1.61
CA LEU A 154 16.63 -3.09 -0.71
C LEU A 154 17.40 -2.00 -1.44
N ASP A 155 18.45 -2.36 -2.19
CA ASP A 155 19.26 -1.45 -3.01
C ASP A 155 18.42 -0.68 -4.06
N ASP A 156 17.41 -1.35 -4.60
CA ASP A 156 16.52 -0.77 -5.61
C ASP A 156 15.36 0.04 -4.97
N GLY A 157 15.33 0.16 -3.62
CA GLY A 157 14.27 0.85 -2.87
C GLY A 157 12.93 0.13 -2.90
N ASN A 158 12.93 -1.18 -3.13
CA ASN A 158 11.74 -2.04 -3.01
C ASN A 158 11.66 -2.61 -1.60
N TYR A 159 11.55 -1.72 -0.61
CA TYR A 159 11.69 -2.04 0.81
C TYR A 159 10.74 -3.13 1.30
N PHE A 160 9.49 -3.11 0.88
CA PHE A 160 8.52 -4.11 1.32
C PHE A 160 8.84 -5.52 0.80
N GLU A 161 9.26 -5.66 -0.46
CA GLU A 161 9.70 -6.96 -0.99
C GLU A 161 10.97 -7.46 -0.30
N ALA A 162 11.91 -6.55 0.04
CA ALA A 162 13.07 -6.90 0.85
C ALA A 162 12.64 -7.40 2.24
N MET A 163 11.72 -6.70 2.92
CA MET A 163 11.17 -7.10 4.22
C MET A 163 10.55 -8.51 4.18
N LYS A 164 9.75 -8.82 3.16
CA LYS A 164 9.14 -10.15 2.99
C LYS A 164 10.20 -11.24 2.89
N LEU A 165 11.23 -11.03 2.05
CA LEU A 165 12.28 -12.01 1.82
C LEU A 165 13.16 -12.22 3.06
N TYR A 166 13.50 -11.14 3.79
CA TYR A 166 14.21 -11.26 5.06
C TYR A 166 13.38 -11.97 6.13
N SER A 167 12.07 -11.66 6.25
CA SER A 167 11.14 -12.35 7.16
C SER A 167 11.06 -13.83 6.84
N HIS A 168 10.89 -14.18 5.56
CA HIS A 168 10.89 -15.58 5.11
C HIS A 168 12.19 -16.32 5.45
N SER A 169 13.33 -15.65 5.37
CA SER A 169 14.64 -16.19 5.73
C SER A 169 14.98 -16.09 7.23
N LYS A 170 14.08 -15.52 8.04
CA LYS A 170 14.25 -15.26 9.49
C LYS A 170 15.45 -14.34 9.82
N GLU A 171 15.84 -13.51 8.87
CA GLU A 171 16.93 -12.54 9.01
C GLU A 171 16.42 -11.17 9.47
N TYR A 172 15.65 -11.16 10.55
CA TYR A 172 14.99 -9.96 11.09
C TYR A 172 15.97 -8.86 11.48
N ARG A 173 17.19 -9.21 11.93
CA ARG A 173 18.23 -8.23 12.26
C ARG A 173 18.51 -7.29 11.09
N LYS A 174 18.56 -7.80 9.86
CA LYS A 174 18.78 -6.99 8.66
C LYS A 174 17.65 -5.99 8.45
N ILE A 175 16.39 -6.38 8.69
CA ILE A 175 15.25 -5.47 8.55
C ILE A 175 15.37 -4.31 9.53
N TYR A 176 15.65 -4.60 10.80
CA TYR A 176 15.69 -3.58 11.86
C TYR A 176 16.88 -2.62 11.77
N GLN A 177 17.92 -2.96 11.02
CA GLN A 177 19.11 -2.11 10.83
C GLN A 177 18.98 -1.08 9.72
N HIS A 178 17.92 -1.16 8.89
CA HIS A 178 17.72 -0.25 7.76
C HIS A 178 16.82 0.93 8.13
N ASN A 179 17.22 2.13 7.66
CA ASN A 179 16.37 3.31 7.71
C ASN A 179 15.39 3.27 6.55
N ILE A 180 14.18 2.81 6.84
CA ILE A 180 13.07 2.76 5.90
C ILE A 180 12.06 3.81 6.36
N ASP A 181 11.67 4.73 5.48
CA ASP A 181 10.64 5.70 5.81
C ASP A 181 9.25 5.06 5.76
N PHE A 182 8.37 5.46 6.68
CA PHE A 182 7.00 4.95 6.73
C PHE A 182 6.26 5.13 5.39
N ILE A 183 6.50 6.25 4.70
CA ILE A 183 5.86 6.54 3.41
C ILE A 183 6.20 5.49 2.32
N ASP A 184 7.37 4.86 2.39
CA ASP A 184 7.81 3.88 1.41
C ASP A 184 7.11 2.52 1.59
N ILE A 185 6.69 2.20 2.81
CA ILE A 185 5.96 0.97 3.12
C ILE A 185 4.45 1.18 3.27
N TYR A 186 4.00 2.42 3.39
CA TYR A 186 2.58 2.75 3.57
C TYR A 186 1.64 2.11 2.52
N PRO A 187 1.98 2.03 1.21
CA PRO A 187 1.12 1.37 0.22
C PRO A 187 0.84 -0.11 0.51
N TYR A 188 1.68 -0.73 1.34
CA TYR A 188 1.58 -2.14 1.73
C TYR A 188 0.96 -2.33 3.10
N VAL A 189 0.69 -1.24 3.83
CA VAL A 189 -0.03 -1.25 5.12
C VAL A 189 -1.53 -1.38 4.84
N ILE A 190 -1.92 -2.54 4.30
CA ILE A 190 -3.27 -2.95 3.95
C ILE A 190 -3.51 -4.36 4.50
N LYS A 191 -4.78 -4.75 4.60
CA LYS A 191 -5.23 -5.98 5.25
C LYS A 191 -4.49 -7.25 4.80
N GLN A 192 -4.18 -7.39 3.52
CA GLN A 192 -3.51 -8.57 2.97
C GLN A 192 -2.05 -8.73 3.41
N ASN A 193 -1.40 -7.65 3.78
CA ASN A 193 0.01 -7.68 4.17
C ASN A 193 0.22 -7.69 5.70
N LYS A 194 -0.86 -7.70 6.49
CA LYS A 194 -0.82 -7.66 7.95
C LYS A 194 0.10 -8.73 8.53
N ASP A 195 0.08 -9.94 7.95
CA ASP A 195 0.85 -11.07 8.45
C ASP A 195 2.36 -10.82 8.41
N VAL A 196 2.87 -10.14 7.38
CA VAL A 196 4.29 -9.76 7.28
C VAL A 196 4.69 -8.81 8.41
N PHE A 197 3.88 -7.77 8.66
CA PHE A 197 4.15 -6.81 9.74
C PHE A 197 4.02 -7.46 11.11
N THR A 198 3.05 -8.36 11.31
CA THR A 198 2.85 -9.10 12.55
C THR A 198 4.00 -10.07 12.80
N ASP A 199 4.48 -10.79 11.78
CA ASP A 199 5.62 -11.68 11.87
C ASP A 199 6.89 -10.92 12.28
N ILE A 200 7.20 -9.81 11.62
CA ILE A 200 8.34 -8.97 11.97
C ILE A 200 8.21 -8.44 13.41
N ALA A 201 7.02 -8.01 13.82
CA ALA A 201 6.77 -7.51 15.16
C ALA A 201 6.97 -8.60 16.24
N ASN A 202 6.54 -9.83 15.98
CA ASN A 202 6.69 -10.96 16.89
C ASN A 202 8.17 -11.33 17.14
N HIS A 203 9.06 -10.98 16.22
CA HIS A 203 10.50 -11.24 16.35
C HIS A 203 11.30 -10.02 16.87
N TYR A 204 10.59 -8.99 17.40
CA TYR A 204 11.24 -7.83 18.01
C TYR A 204 12.18 -8.23 19.15
N TRP A 205 11.80 -9.20 19.99
CA TRP A 205 12.55 -9.61 21.18
C TRP A 205 13.79 -10.47 20.88
N ASP A 206 13.85 -11.05 19.69
CA ASP A 206 14.91 -11.96 19.26
C ASP A 206 16.17 -11.23 18.77
N ILE A 207 16.16 -9.87 18.74
CA ILE A 207 17.16 -9.08 18.04
C ILE A 207 17.76 -8.01 18.98
N GLU A 208 19.07 -7.90 18.95
CA GLU A 208 19.79 -6.76 19.55
C GLU A 208 19.68 -5.53 18.64
N LYS A 209 19.17 -4.40 19.16
CA LYS A 209 18.86 -3.20 18.39
C LYS A 209 19.95 -2.10 18.51
N GLU A 210 20.75 -2.11 19.60
CA GLU A 210 21.92 -1.26 19.80
C GLU A 210 21.81 0.16 19.21
N GLY A 211 20.85 0.93 19.69
CA GLY A 211 20.66 2.32 19.25
C GLY A 211 19.76 2.52 18.01
N HIS A 212 19.27 1.45 17.40
CA HIS A 212 18.44 1.48 16.18
C HIS A 212 16.99 1.10 16.46
N TYR A 213 16.14 2.07 16.84
CA TYR A 213 14.72 1.84 17.18
C TYR A 213 13.75 2.42 16.14
N GLU A 214 14.25 3.12 15.12
CA GLU A 214 13.43 3.80 14.11
C GLU A 214 12.46 2.83 13.44
N PHE A 215 12.99 1.71 12.94
CA PHE A 215 12.17 0.74 12.24
C PHE A 215 11.16 0.05 13.16
N SER A 216 11.52 -0.19 14.43
CA SER A 216 10.58 -0.73 15.44
C SER A 216 9.36 0.18 15.63
N LEU A 217 9.58 1.50 15.65
CA LEU A 217 8.51 2.49 15.77
C LEU A 217 7.64 2.55 14.50
N ILE A 218 8.25 2.39 13.32
CA ILE A 218 7.52 2.28 12.04
C ILE A 218 6.64 1.03 12.03
N ILE A 219 7.11 -0.11 12.53
CA ILE A 219 6.30 -1.32 12.68
C ILE A 219 5.12 -1.07 13.64
N CYS A 220 5.35 -0.42 14.79
CA CYS A 220 4.27 -0.06 15.70
C CYS A 220 3.22 0.83 15.02
N PHE A 221 3.64 1.82 14.26
CA PHE A 221 2.71 2.71 13.54
C PHE A 221 1.96 1.97 12.42
N SER A 222 2.62 1.05 11.72
CA SER A 222 1.99 0.17 10.74
C SER A 222 0.93 -0.74 11.36
N LEU A 223 1.24 -1.36 12.50
CA LEU A 223 0.28 -2.19 13.25
C LEU A 223 -0.93 -1.38 13.73
N LEU A 224 -0.73 -0.11 14.11
CA LEU A 224 -1.84 0.78 14.43
C LEU A 224 -2.77 0.98 13.23
N MET A 225 -2.24 1.07 12.00
CA MET A 225 -3.04 1.15 10.77
C MET A 225 -3.86 -0.13 10.52
N PHE A 226 -3.44 -1.28 11.04
CA PHE A 226 -4.21 -2.53 11.03
C PHE A 226 -5.15 -2.66 12.22
N ASN A 227 -5.26 -1.65 13.09
CA ASN A 227 -6.05 -1.64 14.32
C ASN A 227 -5.60 -2.68 15.38
N GLU A 228 -4.31 -3.03 15.37
CA GLU A 228 -3.69 -3.98 16.32
C GLU A 228 -3.24 -3.29 17.62
N LYS A 229 -4.16 -2.55 18.28
CA LYS A 229 -3.85 -1.71 19.45
C LYS A 229 -3.12 -2.44 20.56
N HIS A 230 -3.55 -3.65 20.91
CA HIS A 230 -2.94 -4.42 22.00
C HIS A 230 -1.47 -4.77 21.73
N MET A 231 -1.16 -5.20 20.49
CA MET A 231 0.22 -5.48 20.09
C MET A 231 1.07 -4.21 20.10
N VAL A 232 0.53 -3.09 19.63
CA VAL A 232 1.20 -1.79 19.66
C VAL A 232 1.54 -1.38 21.10
N GLU A 233 0.61 -1.47 22.04
CA GLU A 233 0.82 -1.11 23.45
C GLU A 233 1.92 -1.96 24.10
N THR A 234 1.92 -3.28 23.84
CA THR A 234 2.95 -4.20 24.33
C THR A 234 4.31 -3.83 23.78
N LEU A 235 4.43 -3.70 22.45
CA LEU A 235 5.70 -3.34 21.80
C LEU A 235 6.23 -1.99 22.27
N LEU A 236 5.39 -0.95 22.36
CA LEU A 236 5.79 0.36 22.82
C LEU A 236 6.31 0.35 24.27
N THR A 237 5.75 -0.54 25.12
CA THR A 237 6.22 -0.72 26.48
C THR A 237 7.64 -1.29 26.49
N ASP A 238 7.90 -2.33 25.70
CA ASP A 238 9.20 -2.99 25.64
C ASP A 238 10.24 -2.11 24.94
N ILE A 239 9.89 -1.46 23.83
CA ILE A 239 10.75 -0.47 23.17
C ILE A 239 11.14 0.65 24.13
N THR A 240 10.20 1.16 24.92
CA THR A 240 10.46 2.18 25.95
C THR A 240 11.50 1.68 26.96
N SER A 241 11.32 0.45 27.47
CA SER A 241 12.24 -0.17 28.42
C SER A 241 13.65 -0.33 27.82
N ASP A 242 13.74 -0.79 26.56
CA ASP A 242 15.01 -0.99 25.88
C ASP A 242 15.73 0.33 25.63
N ILE A 243 15.06 1.37 25.17
CA ILE A 243 15.62 2.72 24.97
C ILE A 243 16.14 3.29 26.30
N CYS A 244 15.42 3.11 27.40
CA CYS A 244 15.86 3.60 28.70
C CYS A 244 17.15 2.92 29.18
N LYS A 245 17.30 1.62 28.92
CA LYS A 245 18.47 0.80 29.32
C LYS A 245 19.65 0.96 28.35
N ASP A 246 19.42 1.39 27.14
CA ASP A 246 20.46 1.49 26.11
C ASP A 246 21.49 2.56 26.49
N SER A 247 22.72 2.11 26.73
CA SER A 247 23.83 2.98 27.13
C SER A 247 24.56 3.66 25.95
N VAL A 248 24.29 3.23 24.73
CA VAL A 248 24.87 3.79 23.50
C VAL A 248 24.17 5.08 23.10
N LEU A 249 22.87 5.20 23.45
CA LEU A 249 22.07 6.37 23.12
C LEU A 249 22.38 7.58 23.99
N SER A 250 22.57 8.73 23.34
CA SER A 250 22.57 10.03 24.03
C SER A 250 21.17 10.39 24.54
N ASP A 251 21.13 11.23 25.59
CA ASP A 251 19.85 11.70 26.14
C ASP A 251 18.97 12.38 25.09
N ASN A 252 19.55 13.15 24.16
CA ASN A 252 18.82 13.78 23.06
C ASN A 252 18.19 12.74 22.13
N LYS A 253 18.88 11.65 21.83
CA LYS A 253 18.36 10.59 20.97
C LYS A 253 17.26 9.80 21.67
N LYS A 254 17.44 9.50 22.98
CA LYS A 254 16.38 8.90 23.82
C LYS A 254 15.12 9.76 23.81
N ASN A 255 15.27 11.08 24.04
CA ASN A 255 14.14 12.01 24.02
C ASN A 255 13.45 12.05 22.65
N SER A 256 14.19 11.95 21.55
CA SER A 256 13.63 11.86 20.21
C SER A 256 12.78 10.59 20.05
N TYR A 257 13.28 9.42 20.44
CA TYR A 257 12.49 8.18 20.39
C TYR A 257 11.27 8.20 21.32
N MET A 258 11.41 8.78 22.53
CA MET A 258 10.28 8.95 23.43
C MET A 258 9.21 9.87 22.86
N ALA A 259 9.57 10.87 22.07
CA ALA A 259 8.64 11.72 21.34
C ALA A 259 7.87 10.94 20.26
N GLU A 260 8.56 10.08 19.49
CA GLU A 260 7.92 9.18 18.52
C GLU A 260 6.94 8.20 19.20
N ILE A 261 7.34 7.61 20.33
CA ILE A 261 6.50 6.73 21.13
C ILE A 261 5.23 7.46 21.59
N GLN A 262 5.36 8.68 22.12
CA GLN A 262 4.22 9.47 22.55
C GLN A 262 3.31 9.87 21.37
N PHE A 263 3.90 10.11 20.19
CA PHE A 263 3.14 10.35 18.97
C PHE A 263 2.29 9.15 18.58
N ILE A 264 2.86 7.93 18.55
CA ILE A 264 2.12 6.71 18.25
C ILE A 264 1.01 6.49 19.29
N LYS A 265 1.31 6.69 20.59
CA LYS A 265 0.31 6.60 21.68
C LYS A 265 -0.83 7.62 21.48
N ALA A 266 -0.55 8.85 21.07
CA ALA A 266 -1.60 9.83 20.79
C ALA A 266 -2.52 9.37 19.64
N PHE A 267 -1.98 8.69 18.64
CA PHE A 267 -2.75 8.16 17.52
C PHE A 267 -3.53 6.87 17.84
N THR A 268 -3.28 6.18 18.95
CA THR A 268 -4.22 5.13 19.42
C THR A 268 -5.57 5.70 19.82
N GLU A 269 -5.63 7.01 20.10
CA GLU A 269 -6.82 7.79 20.46
C GLU A 269 -7.21 8.80 19.36
N TYR A 270 -6.98 8.48 18.08
CA TYR A 270 -7.10 9.44 16.95
C TYR A 270 -8.49 10.09 16.81
N ASN A 271 -9.52 9.57 17.46
CA ASN A 271 -10.87 10.15 17.49
C ASN A 271 -11.11 11.11 18.66
N ASP A 272 -10.15 11.25 19.57
CA ASP A 272 -10.24 12.13 20.74
C ASP A 272 -9.13 13.19 20.68
N PHE A 273 -9.44 14.33 20.06
CA PHE A 273 -8.47 15.42 19.92
C PHE A 273 -8.00 15.99 21.28
N GLY A 274 -8.80 15.85 22.34
CA GLY A 274 -8.39 16.25 23.69
C GLY A 274 -7.24 15.38 24.18
N LYS A 275 -7.38 14.07 24.11
CA LYS A 275 -6.33 13.12 24.48
C LYS A 275 -5.11 13.20 23.56
N MET A 276 -5.33 13.36 22.25
CA MET A 276 -4.22 13.59 21.30
C MET A 276 -3.42 14.83 21.69
N ARG A 277 -4.08 15.94 22.06
CA ARG A 277 -3.42 17.17 22.50
C ARG A 277 -2.61 16.99 23.78
N GLU A 278 -3.11 16.20 24.74
CA GLU A 278 -2.33 15.82 25.94
C GLU A 278 -1.02 15.12 25.54
N GLY A 279 -1.09 14.16 24.62
CA GLY A 279 0.09 13.50 24.06
C GLY A 279 1.06 14.47 23.37
N PHE A 280 0.54 15.41 22.57
CA PHE A 280 1.36 16.45 21.90
C PHE A 280 2.06 17.39 22.89
N ASN A 281 1.40 17.77 23.99
CA ASN A 281 2.00 18.58 25.05
C ASN A 281 3.16 17.83 25.74
N ILE A 282 3.03 16.50 25.93
CA ILE A 282 4.14 15.68 26.45
C ILE A 282 5.31 15.72 25.47
N ILE A 283 5.07 15.52 24.15
CA ILE A 283 6.12 15.59 23.12
C ILE A 283 6.86 16.93 23.18
N LEU A 284 6.12 18.04 23.24
CA LEU A 284 6.69 19.39 23.31
C LEU A 284 7.52 19.64 24.57
N SER A 285 7.25 18.90 25.65
CA SER A 285 8.00 19.00 26.90
C SER A 285 9.34 18.21 26.88
N ILE A 286 9.41 17.13 26.10
CA ILE A 286 10.56 16.21 26.09
C ILE A 286 11.48 16.39 24.88
N SER A 287 10.96 16.86 23.75
CA SER A 287 11.74 17.03 22.51
C SER A 287 11.55 18.40 21.88
N LYS A 288 12.67 18.97 21.42
CA LYS A 288 12.66 20.20 20.59
C LYS A 288 12.65 19.87 19.10
N SER A 289 12.95 18.63 18.74
CA SER A 289 12.96 18.14 17.36
C SER A 289 11.58 17.62 17.00
N PRO A 290 11.12 17.84 15.75
CA PRO A 290 9.91 17.20 15.26
C PRO A 290 10.00 15.67 15.26
N VAL A 291 8.84 15.01 15.30
CA VAL A 291 8.75 13.56 15.06
C VAL A 291 8.97 13.25 13.58
N ASN A 292 9.60 12.12 13.27
CA ASN A 292 9.96 11.73 11.91
C ASN A 292 9.05 10.69 11.30
N ILE A 293 8.30 9.94 12.11
CA ILE A 293 7.51 8.78 11.67
C ILE A 293 6.54 9.08 10.53
N ILE A 294 6.04 10.31 10.46
CA ILE A 294 5.16 10.80 9.38
C ILE A 294 5.81 11.91 8.54
N ALA A 295 7.14 12.07 8.65
CA ALA A 295 7.86 13.02 7.80
C ALA A 295 7.79 12.61 6.32
N GLY A 296 8.26 13.48 5.43
CA GLY A 296 8.42 13.14 4.01
C GLY A 296 7.14 13.18 3.16
N GLY A 297 6.04 13.78 3.66
CA GLY A 297 4.84 14.05 2.87
C GLY A 297 3.80 12.94 2.89
N PHE A 298 3.79 12.14 3.94
CA PHE A 298 2.67 11.26 4.24
C PHE A 298 1.34 12.06 4.18
N PRO A 299 0.25 11.54 3.56
CA PRO A 299 -1.00 12.27 3.45
C PRO A 299 -1.70 12.38 4.81
N PHE A 300 -1.84 13.59 5.35
CA PHE A 300 -2.51 13.84 6.63
C PHE A 300 -3.89 13.19 6.72
N ASN A 301 -4.61 13.17 5.62
CA ASN A 301 -6.00 12.71 5.53
C ASN A 301 -6.14 11.22 5.19
N TYR A 302 -5.08 10.42 5.26
CA TYR A 302 -5.12 8.97 4.98
C TYR A 302 -5.87 8.61 3.69
N GLU A 303 -5.70 9.41 2.63
CA GLU A 303 -6.39 9.25 1.33
C GLU A 303 -7.92 9.50 1.39
N CYS A 304 -8.45 10.14 2.45
CA CYS A 304 -9.85 10.54 2.55
C CYS A 304 -10.02 12.02 2.19
N PRO A 305 -10.86 12.41 1.21
CA PRO A 305 -11.03 13.81 0.86
C PRO A 305 -11.83 14.62 1.89
N SER A 306 -12.57 13.97 2.80
CA SER A 306 -13.36 14.61 3.85
C SER A 306 -12.68 14.44 5.21
N ILE A 307 -12.18 15.53 5.76
CA ILE A 307 -11.61 15.55 7.13
C ILE A 307 -12.71 15.34 8.17
N MET A 308 -13.89 15.89 7.93
CA MET A 308 -15.05 15.69 8.79
C MET A 308 -15.40 14.20 8.90
N MET A 309 -15.55 13.49 7.78
CA MET A 309 -15.89 12.07 7.79
C MET A 309 -14.79 11.19 8.40
N LEU A 310 -13.54 11.62 8.29
CA LEU A 310 -12.40 10.92 8.86
C LEU A 310 -12.44 10.94 10.40
N TYR A 311 -12.80 12.06 11.01
CA TYR A 311 -12.67 12.27 12.46
C TYR A 311 -13.99 12.32 13.23
N HIS A 312 -15.11 12.72 12.62
CA HIS A 312 -16.40 12.78 13.33
C HIS A 312 -16.94 11.39 13.62
N ARG A 313 -17.23 11.09 14.89
CA ARG A 313 -17.70 9.76 15.36
C ARG A 313 -18.95 9.81 16.21
N GLN A 314 -19.22 10.93 16.84
CA GLN A 314 -20.32 11.04 17.81
C GLN A 314 -21.34 12.06 17.33
N SER A 315 -22.58 11.60 17.09
CA SER A 315 -23.68 12.51 16.73
C SER A 315 -23.85 13.63 17.77
N GLY A 316 -23.98 14.87 17.27
CA GLY A 316 -24.13 16.07 18.10
C GLY A 316 -22.83 16.65 18.67
N ALA A 317 -21.67 15.97 18.49
CA ALA A 317 -20.39 16.45 19.01
C ALA A 317 -19.57 17.27 18.01
N LEU A 318 -20.01 17.41 16.75
CA LEU A 318 -19.23 17.96 15.64
C LEU A 318 -18.62 19.34 15.93
N ASP A 319 -19.40 20.27 16.51
CA ASP A 319 -18.90 21.62 16.82
C ASP A 319 -17.80 21.60 17.89
N LYS A 320 -17.98 20.79 18.93
CA LYS A 320 -16.96 20.59 19.98
C LYS A 320 -15.71 19.90 19.43
N GLU A 321 -15.88 18.90 18.58
CA GLU A 321 -14.77 18.22 17.91
C GLU A 321 -13.97 19.21 17.04
N LEU A 322 -14.66 20.05 16.27
CA LEU A 322 -14.05 21.06 15.42
C LEU A 322 -13.27 22.10 16.25
N GLU A 323 -13.85 22.63 17.32
CA GLU A 323 -13.16 23.56 18.22
C GLU A 323 -11.93 22.94 18.86
N THR A 324 -12.04 21.67 19.32
CA THR A 324 -10.92 20.97 19.93
C THR A 324 -9.80 20.68 18.91
N LEU A 325 -10.16 20.31 17.68
CA LEU A 325 -9.20 20.14 16.58
C LEU A 325 -8.45 21.43 16.28
N GLU A 326 -9.15 22.57 16.20
CA GLU A 326 -8.53 23.87 15.95
C GLU A 326 -7.56 24.28 17.06
N GLN A 327 -7.87 23.93 18.31
CA GLN A 327 -6.97 24.15 19.44
C GLN A 327 -5.76 23.20 19.41
N CYS A 328 -5.92 22.01 18.87
CA CYS A 328 -4.88 20.98 18.77
C CYS A 328 -3.89 21.25 17.60
N ALA A 329 -4.37 21.88 16.52
CA ALA A 329 -3.62 22.06 15.28
C ALA A 329 -2.26 22.77 15.45
N PRO A 330 -2.13 23.87 16.21
CA PRO A 330 -0.83 24.53 16.40
C PRO A 330 0.23 23.64 17.05
N ASP A 331 -0.17 22.85 18.04
CA ASP A 331 0.72 21.92 18.73
C ASP A 331 1.15 20.78 17.79
N TYR A 332 0.20 20.24 17.03
CA TYR A 332 0.47 19.25 15.99
C TYR A 332 1.47 19.77 14.94
N TYR A 333 1.30 20.98 14.44
CA TYR A 333 2.23 21.57 13.46
C TYR A 333 3.64 21.74 14.00
N ARG A 334 3.77 22.06 15.29
CA ARG A 334 5.08 22.20 15.93
C ARG A 334 5.80 20.87 16.03
N ILE A 335 5.12 19.81 16.46
CA ILE A 335 5.74 18.49 16.65
C ILE A 335 5.98 17.74 15.33
N THR A 336 5.31 18.13 14.23
CA THR A 336 5.40 17.45 12.94
C THR A 336 6.06 18.26 11.83
N ASN A 337 6.70 19.39 12.19
CA ASN A 337 7.28 20.32 11.22
C ASN A 337 6.28 20.81 10.15
N GLY A 338 5.00 20.99 10.53
CA GLY A 338 3.95 21.52 9.67
C GLY A 338 3.28 20.49 8.76
N HIS A 339 3.42 19.20 9.06
CA HIS A 339 2.65 18.17 8.39
C HIS A 339 1.14 18.43 8.51
N GLY A 340 0.39 18.27 7.41
CA GLY A 340 -1.05 18.52 7.37
C GLY A 340 -1.46 19.98 7.49
N LYS A 341 -0.53 20.96 7.44
CA LYS A 341 -0.85 22.38 7.66
C LYS A 341 -2.01 22.86 6.79
N GLY A 342 -3.05 23.39 7.42
CA GLY A 342 -4.30 23.81 6.80
C GLY A 342 -5.48 22.85 7.04
N PHE A 343 -5.25 21.70 7.70
CA PHE A 343 -6.31 20.72 7.92
C PHE A 343 -7.47 21.23 8.78
N GLU A 344 -7.22 22.12 9.74
CA GLU A 344 -8.27 22.71 10.58
C GLU A 344 -9.19 23.62 9.78
N ALA A 345 -8.62 24.41 8.86
CA ALA A 345 -9.42 25.24 7.95
C ALA A 345 -10.21 24.37 6.98
N LEU A 346 -9.61 23.28 6.51
CA LEU A 346 -10.26 22.32 5.61
C LEU A 346 -11.41 21.58 6.31
N MET A 347 -11.25 21.12 7.55
CA MET A 347 -12.33 20.45 8.29
C MET A 347 -13.50 21.43 8.51
N ARG A 348 -13.21 22.68 8.88
CA ARG A 348 -14.27 23.72 9.02
C ARG A 348 -14.95 24.01 7.69
N ALA A 349 -14.20 24.05 6.58
CA ALA A 349 -14.77 24.21 5.23
C ALA A 349 -15.73 23.06 4.88
N ASP A 350 -15.33 21.82 5.16
CA ASP A 350 -16.14 20.62 4.95
C ASP A 350 -17.45 20.67 5.77
N VAL A 351 -17.37 21.06 7.04
CA VAL A 351 -18.56 21.27 7.91
C VAL A 351 -19.47 22.35 7.35
N LEU A 352 -18.96 23.53 6.95
CA LEU A 352 -19.76 24.61 6.40
C LEU A 352 -20.41 24.22 5.08
N TYR A 353 -19.69 23.55 4.19
CA TYR A 353 -20.24 23.01 2.95
C TYR A 353 -21.44 22.10 3.23
N ASN A 354 -21.32 21.14 4.14
CA ASN A 354 -22.41 20.23 4.51
C ASN A 354 -23.57 20.91 5.23
N ARG A 355 -23.37 22.11 5.81
CA ARG A 355 -24.41 22.94 6.40
C ARG A 355 -25.05 23.93 5.41
N GLY A 356 -24.54 24.00 4.17
CA GLY A 356 -25.05 24.88 3.12
C GLY A 356 -24.46 26.29 3.12
N ASP A 357 -23.49 26.61 4.01
CA ASP A 357 -22.72 27.87 3.95
C ASP A 357 -21.59 27.72 2.91
N LEU A 358 -21.95 27.85 1.65
CA LEU A 358 -21.03 27.67 0.53
C LEU A 358 -19.97 28.77 0.44
N ASP A 359 -20.32 29.99 0.78
CA ASP A 359 -19.40 31.14 0.74
C ASP A 359 -18.34 31.02 1.83
N GLY A 360 -18.77 30.69 3.06
CA GLY A 360 -17.85 30.40 4.16
C GLY A 360 -16.92 29.22 3.87
N ALA A 361 -17.46 28.15 3.28
CA ALA A 361 -16.67 27.00 2.89
C ALA A 361 -15.61 27.33 1.83
N GLU A 362 -15.97 28.12 0.80
CA GLU A 362 -15.05 28.56 -0.25
C GLU A 362 -13.89 29.39 0.32
N ILE A 363 -14.16 30.35 1.19
CA ILE A 363 -13.15 31.18 1.85
C ILE A 363 -12.17 30.30 2.64
N LEU A 364 -12.69 29.32 3.38
CA LEU A 364 -11.86 28.44 4.20
C LEU A 364 -11.06 27.43 3.36
N CYS A 365 -11.57 26.99 2.21
CA CYS A 365 -10.79 26.19 1.25
C CYS A 365 -9.58 27.00 0.72
N GLN A 366 -9.76 28.27 0.35
CA GLN A 366 -8.67 29.14 -0.08
C GLN A 366 -7.65 29.36 1.05
N LYS A 367 -8.11 29.53 2.29
CA LYS A 367 -7.23 29.61 3.46
C LYS A 367 -6.43 28.31 3.64
N ALA A 368 -7.07 27.15 3.55
CA ALA A 368 -6.41 25.85 3.66
C ALA A 368 -5.34 25.66 2.58
N ILE A 369 -5.63 26.01 1.32
CA ILE A 369 -4.68 25.99 0.20
C ILE A 369 -3.47 26.88 0.49
N TYR A 370 -3.70 28.14 0.90
CA TYR A 370 -2.62 29.06 1.26
C TYR A 370 -1.72 28.52 2.38
N MET A 371 -2.32 27.96 3.42
CA MET A 371 -1.58 27.39 4.54
C MET A 371 -0.77 26.15 4.13
N ALA A 372 -1.35 25.28 3.30
CA ALA A 372 -0.73 24.07 2.78
C ALA A 372 0.47 24.35 1.87
N ASP A 373 0.46 25.48 1.14
CA ASP A 373 1.51 25.88 0.20
C ASP A 373 2.87 25.99 0.86
N SER A 374 2.91 26.51 2.08
CA SER A 374 4.14 26.72 2.84
C SER A 374 4.92 25.42 3.14
N ARG A 375 4.30 24.24 2.97
CA ARG A 375 4.87 22.91 3.31
C ARG A 375 4.56 21.84 2.28
N ASN A 376 4.09 22.19 1.07
CA ASN A 376 3.74 21.24 0.00
C ASN A 376 2.79 20.13 0.47
N GLN A 377 1.74 20.52 1.25
CA GLN A 377 0.77 19.55 1.77
C GLN A 377 -0.25 19.18 0.70
N TYR A 378 0.18 18.38 -0.29
CA TYR A 378 -0.59 18.06 -1.50
C TYR A 378 -1.95 17.41 -1.22
N ALA A 379 -2.07 16.58 -0.18
CA ALA A 379 -3.34 15.97 0.20
C ALA A 379 -4.38 17.03 0.66
N ILE A 380 -3.92 18.10 1.35
CA ILE A 380 -4.79 19.22 1.73
C ILE A 380 -5.27 20.02 0.51
N TYR A 381 -4.39 20.22 -0.49
CA TYR A 381 -4.80 20.84 -1.76
C TYR A 381 -5.89 20.05 -2.46
N ILE A 382 -5.68 18.74 -2.62
CA ILE A 382 -6.63 17.85 -3.31
C ILE A 382 -7.98 17.89 -2.61
N ALA A 383 -8.02 17.77 -1.29
CA ALA A 383 -9.26 17.81 -0.52
C ALA A 383 -9.95 19.17 -0.58
N ALA A 384 -9.19 20.29 -0.57
CA ALA A 384 -9.76 21.62 -0.73
C ALA A 384 -10.35 21.83 -2.13
N TYR A 385 -9.65 21.41 -3.19
CA TYR A 385 -10.18 21.48 -4.56
C TYR A 385 -11.39 20.56 -4.76
N TYR A 386 -11.44 19.43 -4.06
CA TYR A 386 -12.64 18.58 -4.03
C TYR A 386 -13.86 19.32 -3.48
N ILE A 387 -13.74 20.01 -2.35
CA ILE A 387 -14.84 20.83 -1.79
C ILE A 387 -15.21 21.96 -2.76
N LEU A 388 -14.22 22.65 -3.33
CA LEU A 388 -14.45 23.72 -4.31
C LEU A 388 -15.14 23.23 -5.59
N ALA A 389 -14.81 22.00 -6.04
CA ALA A 389 -15.49 21.36 -7.16
C ALA A 389 -16.95 21.07 -6.84
N ASN A 390 -17.26 20.57 -5.65
CA ASN A 390 -18.63 20.35 -5.18
C ASN A 390 -19.42 21.66 -5.09
N ILE A 391 -18.83 22.74 -4.55
CA ILE A 391 -19.46 24.06 -4.50
C ILE A 391 -19.76 24.56 -5.91
N ALA A 392 -18.81 24.46 -6.85
CA ALA A 392 -19.00 24.88 -8.22
C ALA A 392 -20.12 24.08 -8.92
N LEU A 393 -20.15 22.76 -8.70
CA LEU A 393 -21.21 21.88 -9.24
C LEU A 393 -22.59 22.28 -8.69
N TYR A 394 -22.70 22.50 -7.37
CA TYR A 394 -23.96 22.91 -6.73
C TYR A 394 -24.47 24.27 -7.25
N ARG A 395 -23.57 25.21 -7.55
CA ARG A 395 -23.91 26.53 -8.14
C ARG A 395 -24.12 26.49 -9.64
N GLY A 396 -23.88 25.36 -10.32
CA GLY A 396 -23.97 25.23 -11.78
C GLY A 396 -22.79 25.89 -12.54
N PHE A 397 -21.67 26.14 -11.89
CA PHE A 397 -20.48 26.77 -12.48
C PHE A 397 -19.57 25.71 -13.13
N ASN A 398 -19.98 25.18 -14.28
CA ASN A 398 -19.33 24.05 -14.95
C ASN A 398 -17.84 24.29 -15.27
N ASP A 399 -17.44 25.50 -15.64
CA ASP A 399 -16.04 25.79 -15.96
C ASP A 399 -15.16 25.75 -14.71
N GLN A 400 -15.64 26.30 -13.59
CA GLN A 400 -14.95 26.23 -12.30
C GLN A 400 -14.88 24.79 -11.77
N TYR A 401 -15.95 24.00 -11.95
CA TYR A 401 -15.95 22.58 -11.65
C TYR A 401 -14.83 21.85 -12.39
N LYS A 402 -14.77 22.00 -13.73
CA LYS A 402 -13.72 21.36 -14.55
C LYS A 402 -12.32 21.82 -14.13
N GLU A 403 -12.14 23.12 -13.89
CA GLU A 403 -10.88 23.68 -13.45
C GLU A 403 -10.40 23.06 -12.14
N ASN A 404 -11.28 22.92 -11.15
CA ASN A 404 -10.95 22.31 -9.86
C ASN A 404 -10.61 20.82 -10.01
N MET A 405 -11.34 20.06 -10.86
CA MET A 405 -11.03 18.68 -11.17
C MET A 405 -9.63 18.54 -11.80
N HIS A 406 -9.27 19.40 -12.77
CA HIS A 406 -7.93 19.43 -13.35
C HIS A 406 -6.85 19.79 -12.31
N LYS A 407 -7.15 20.67 -11.34
CA LYS A 407 -6.20 20.99 -10.26
C LYS A 407 -5.94 19.78 -9.36
N ILE A 408 -6.96 18.97 -9.05
CA ILE A 408 -6.80 17.71 -8.30
C ILE A 408 -5.79 16.80 -9.02
N GLU A 409 -6.00 16.54 -10.32
CA GLU A 409 -5.07 15.70 -11.11
C GLU A 409 -3.65 16.31 -11.18
N ALA A 410 -3.55 17.62 -11.44
CA ALA A 410 -2.26 18.28 -11.54
C ALA A 410 -1.45 18.24 -10.24
N VAL A 411 -2.13 18.33 -9.08
CA VAL A 411 -1.49 18.18 -7.77
C VAL A 411 -1.08 16.75 -7.52
N ALA A 412 -1.93 15.76 -7.83
CA ALA A 412 -1.61 14.36 -7.65
C ALA A 412 -0.35 13.94 -8.44
N ARG A 413 -0.18 14.47 -9.67
CA ARG A 413 1.01 14.21 -10.50
C ARG A 413 2.31 14.85 -10.00
N ARG A 414 2.25 15.75 -9.01
CA ARG A 414 3.46 16.33 -8.38
C ARG A 414 4.16 15.35 -7.44
N ASP A 415 3.48 14.30 -7.00
CA ASP A 415 4.07 13.26 -6.17
C ASP A 415 4.91 12.31 -7.03
N THR A 416 6.22 12.42 -6.91
CA THR A 416 7.17 11.54 -7.63
C THR A 416 7.47 10.25 -6.87
N ARG A 417 6.89 10.06 -5.67
CA ARG A 417 7.14 8.89 -4.83
C ARG A 417 6.38 7.67 -5.33
N LYS A 418 6.92 6.50 -5.04
CA LYS A 418 6.33 5.20 -5.41
C LYS A 418 4.99 4.91 -4.72
N SER A 419 4.64 5.65 -3.68
CA SER A 419 3.47 5.37 -2.81
C SER A 419 2.12 5.48 -3.51
N LYS A 420 2.04 6.29 -4.60
CA LYS A 420 0.79 6.55 -5.33
C LYS A 420 -0.41 7.01 -4.48
N SER A 421 -0.15 7.42 -3.24
CA SER A 421 -1.20 7.84 -2.29
C SER A 421 -2.02 9.00 -2.79
N LEU A 422 -1.38 9.99 -3.45
CA LEU A 422 -2.10 11.14 -3.99
C LEU A 422 -2.87 10.79 -5.26
N GLU A 423 -2.40 9.81 -6.05
CA GLU A 423 -3.17 9.27 -7.18
C GLU A 423 -4.45 8.61 -6.70
N LYS A 424 -4.38 7.77 -5.65
CA LYS A 424 -5.55 7.15 -5.04
C LYS A 424 -6.53 8.17 -4.47
N LEU A 425 -6.03 9.18 -3.75
CA LEU A 425 -6.87 10.28 -3.25
C LEU A 425 -7.57 11.02 -4.39
N SER A 426 -6.86 11.29 -5.49
CA SER A 426 -7.43 11.88 -6.71
C SER A 426 -8.53 10.99 -7.31
N ASP A 427 -8.28 9.69 -7.45
CA ASP A 427 -9.26 8.73 -7.96
C ASP A 427 -10.53 8.69 -7.11
N ILE A 428 -10.40 8.73 -5.78
CA ILE A 428 -11.52 8.76 -4.84
C ILE A 428 -12.33 10.04 -5.01
N CYS A 429 -11.67 11.21 -5.11
CA CYS A 429 -12.34 12.49 -5.37
C CYS A 429 -13.14 12.44 -6.70
N HIS A 430 -12.50 11.95 -7.77
CA HIS A 430 -13.13 11.83 -9.08
C HIS A 430 -14.32 10.85 -9.05
N ALA A 431 -14.15 9.71 -8.39
CA ALA A 431 -15.20 8.70 -8.30
C ALA A 431 -16.44 9.24 -7.57
N CYS A 432 -16.24 10.01 -6.48
CA CYS A 432 -17.33 10.67 -5.78
C CYS A 432 -18.08 11.65 -6.70
N MET A 433 -17.33 12.53 -7.38
CA MET A 433 -17.91 13.54 -8.28
C MET A 433 -18.61 12.90 -9.49
N TYR A 434 -18.00 11.89 -10.11
CA TYR A 434 -18.61 11.18 -11.27
C TYR A 434 -19.87 10.42 -10.86
N SER A 435 -19.92 9.88 -9.63
CA SER A 435 -21.15 9.27 -9.11
C SER A 435 -22.28 10.30 -8.97
N ASP A 436 -21.95 11.53 -8.52
CA ASP A 436 -22.95 12.59 -8.33
C ASP A 436 -23.51 13.18 -9.63
N ILE A 437 -22.80 13.03 -10.75
CA ILE A 437 -23.22 13.50 -12.09
C ILE A 437 -23.50 12.34 -13.07
N GLU A 438 -23.71 11.12 -12.58
CA GLU A 438 -24.06 9.93 -13.35
C GLU A 438 -23.06 9.57 -14.47
N GLN A 439 -21.77 9.74 -14.25
CA GLN A 439 -20.67 9.39 -15.17
C GLN A 439 -19.84 8.20 -14.68
N GLN A 440 -20.50 7.10 -14.33
CA GLN A 440 -19.90 5.92 -13.70
C GLN A 440 -18.85 5.22 -14.57
N ASP A 441 -18.93 5.37 -15.88
CA ASP A 441 -17.94 4.87 -16.85
C ASP A 441 -16.53 5.41 -16.57
N LYS A 442 -16.43 6.64 -16.06
CA LYS A 442 -15.17 7.34 -15.75
C LYS A 442 -14.55 6.99 -14.40
N ILE A 443 -15.27 6.29 -13.53
CA ILE A 443 -14.74 5.85 -12.24
C ILE A 443 -13.60 4.85 -12.45
N ALA A 444 -12.51 5.02 -11.70
CA ALA A 444 -11.36 4.13 -11.74
C ALA A 444 -11.76 2.66 -11.47
N ALA A 445 -11.19 1.74 -12.24
CA ALA A 445 -11.59 0.32 -12.22
C ALA A 445 -11.42 -0.35 -10.84
N TRP A 446 -10.46 0.09 -10.02
CA TRP A 446 -10.25 -0.47 -8.69
C TRP A 446 -11.36 -0.10 -7.69
N ILE A 447 -12.04 1.07 -7.89
CA ILE A 447 -13.17 1.52 -7.04
C ILE A 447 -14.49 0.79 -7.42
N LYS A 448 -14.55 0.14 -8.56
CA LYS A 448 -15.71 -0.66 -9.03
C LYS A 448 -15.69 -2.11 -8.52
N ASP A 449 -14.70 -2.50 -7.71
CA ASP A 449 -14.45 -3.87 -7.28
C ASP A 449 -14.17 -3.88 -5.78
N GLN A 450 -15.09 -4.45 -4.98
CA GLN A 450 -15.00 -4.43 -3.53
C GLN A 450 -13.70 -5.05 -3.01
N LYS A 451 -13.26 -6.17 -3.61
CA LYS A 451 -12.02 -6.83 -3.20
C LYS A 451 -10.82 -5.92 -3.41
N LYS A 452 -10.76 -5.22 -4.55
CA LYS A 452 -9.68 -4.27 -4.82
C LYS A 452 -9.70 -3.07 -3.87
N ILE A 453 -10.89 -2.62 -3.44
CA ILE A 453 -11.03 -1.58 -2.42
C ILE A 453 -10.43 -2.07 -1.10
N GLU A 454 -10.85 -3.25 -0.62
CA GLU A 454 -10.34 -3.85 0.61
C GLU A 454 -8.82 -4.07 0.58
N ASP A 455 -8.28 -4.43 -0.58
CA ASP A 455 -6.86 -4.65 -0.81
C ASP A 455 -6.03 -3.36 -0.95
N SER A 456 -6.67 -2.23 -1.22
CA SER A 456 -6.00 -0.97 -1.57
C SER A 456 -6.19 0.17 -0.58
N VAL A 457 -7.16 0.06 0.34
CA VAL A 457 -7.58 1.15 1.22
C VAL A 457 -7.38 0.77 2.68
N ASN A 458 -6.77 1.67 3.46
CA ASN A 458 -6.65 1.46 4.90
C ASN A 458 -8.00 1.66 5.62
N PHE A 459 -8.10 1.18 6.86
CA PHE A 459 -9.36 1.20 7.59
C PHE A 459 -9.88 2.62 7.91
N PHE A 460 -9.02 3.63 7.97
CA PHE A 460 -9.43 5.02 8.22
C PHE A 460 -10.29 5.58 7.09
N SER A 461 -9.93 5.28 5.83
CA SER A 461 -10.60 5.78 4.63
C SER A 461 -11.69 4.84 4.11
N LEU A 462 -11.70 3.58 4.57
CA LEU A 462 -12.57 2.52 4.03
C LEU A 462 -14.06 2.90 4.04
N SER A 463 -14.52 3.55 5.12
CA SER A 463 -15.91 3.96 5.25
C SER A 463 -16.34 4.94 4.14
N PHE A 464 -15.47 5.92 3.80
CA PHE A 464 -15.75 6.89 2.74
C PHE A 464 -15.77 6.22 1.35
N VAL A 465 -14.79 5.38 1.06
CA VAL A 465 -14.69 4.68 -0.23
C VAL A 465 -15.86 3.71 -0.42
N ASN A 466 -16.32 3.03 0.64
CA ASN A 466 -17.50 2.17 0.58
C ASN A 466 -18.80 2.96 0.29
N ILE A 467 -18.91 4.22 0.74
CA ILE A 467 -20.04 5.07 0.35
C ILE A 467 -20.00 5.37 -1.14
N VAL A 468 -18.82 5.68 -1.69
CA VAL A 468 -18.64 5.93 -3.14
C VAL A 468 -18.95 4.67 -3.93
N PHE A 469 -18.47 3.51 -3.49
CA PHE A 469 -18.77 2.22 -4.11
C PHE A 469 -20.27 1.88 -4.05
N GLY A 470 -20.93 2.13 -2.91
CA GLY A 470 -22.37 1.96 -2.75
C GLY A 470 -23.17 2.84 -3.73
N LYS A 471 -22.78 4.11 -3.89
CA LYS A 471 -23.38 4.98 -4.94
C LYS A 471 -23.21 4.39 -6.34
N TYR A 472 -22.01 3.89 -6.66
CA TYR A 472 -21.73 3.22 -7.94
C TYR A 472 -22.66 2.03 -8.17
N LEU A 473 -22.85 1.16 -7.17
CA LEU A 473 -23.73 -0.01 -7.28
C LEU A 473 -25.21 0.34 -7.44
N ILE A 474 -25.68 1.45 -6.83
CA ILE A 474 -27.08 1.90 -6.92
C ILE A 474 -27.38 2.44 -8.33
N LEU A 475 -26.38 3.03 -8.98
CA LEU A 475 -26.54 3.69 -10.28
C LEU A 475 -26.28 2.75 -11.48
N ASN A 476 -25.83 1.51 -11.26
CA ASN A 476 -25.61 0.46 -12.25
C ASN A 476 -26.46 -0.78 -11.98
#